data_6febc1aa7b5735fe8af57e8e3bb2eded
#
_entry.id   6febc1aa7b5735fe8af57e8e3bb2eded
#
_cell.length_a   1.000
_cell.length_b   1.000
_cell.length_c   1.000
_cell.angle_alpha   90.00
_cell.angle_beta   90.00
_cell.angle_gamma   90.00
#
_symmetry.space_group_name_H-M   'P 1'
#
loop_
_entity.id
_entity.type
_entity.pdbx_description
1 polymer ?
#
loop_
_entity_poly.entity_id
_entity_poly.type
_entity_poly.pdbx_seq_one_letter_code
_entity_poly.pdbx_strand_id
1 'polypeptide(L)'
;MRLRFVLWVLALALVCAPSALAKDVALIANKGNSLKGLSFPDLVKICKGQMGHWPNGRPVTLITRSPASPDMRIVLQKVYGMTADEVNQLVASANHGRTDHPAIVVVDSDESVVKKVEATPGGVGLVDVYSITGGIDVLRVGGKLPLEPGYALHGN
;
A
#
# COMPACT_ATOMS: atom_id res chain seq x y z
N MET A 1 2.77 50.52 -51.06
CA MET A 1 3.11 50.19 -49.68
C MET A 1 1.98 49.34 -49.11
N ARG A 2 2.22 48.05 -48.96
CA ARG A 2 1.25 47.13 -48.41
C ARG A 2 1.79 46.61 -47.08
N LEU A 3 1.21 47.14 -46.02
CA LEU A 3 1.52 46.77 -44.63
C LEU A 3 0.90 45.38 -44.36
N ARG A 4 1.75 44.35 -44.25
CA ARG A 4 1.30 43.03 -43.91
C ARG A 4 1.34 42.92 -42.37
N PHE A 5 0.18 43.03 -41.74
CA PHE A 5 -0.02 42.64 -40.37
C PHE A 5 0.05 41.11 -40.25
N VAL A 6 1.14 40.61 -39.73
CA VAL A 6 1.23 39.22 -39.32
C VAL A 6 0.71 39.12 -37.89
N LEU A 7 -0.54 38.66 -37.76
CA LEU A 7 -1.12 38.28 -36.49
C LEU A 7 -0.43 36.97 -36.00
N TRP A 8 0.43 37.13 -35.03
CA TRP A 8 0.90 35.99 -34.25
C TRP A 8 -0.22 35.57 -33.28
N VAL A 9 -0.98 34.58 -33.66
CA VAL A 9 -1.90 33.90 -32.74
C VAL A 9 -1.02 32.95 -31.92
N LEU A 10 -0.62 33.40 -30.74
CA LEU A 10 0.03 32.55 -29.73
C LEU A 10 -1.07 31.64 -29.15
N ALA A 11 -1.22 30.44 -29.73
CA ALA A 11 -2.05 29.40 -29.18
C ALA A 11 -1.38 28.90 -27.87
N LEU A 12 -1.79 29.45 -26.74
CA LEU A 12 -1.43 28.96 -25.41
C LEU A 12 -2.16 27.61 -25.23
N ALA A 13 -1.51 26.54 -25.66
CA ALA A 13 -1.94 25.19 -25.37
C ALA A 13 -1.78 24.99 -23.86
N LEU A 14 -2.87 25.20 -23.13
CA LEU A 14 -2.98 24.82 -21.72
C LEU A 14 -2.88 23.29 -21.68
N VAL A 15 -1.67 22.78 -21.50
CA VAL A 15 -1.44 21.37 -21.24
C VAL A 15 -2.05 21.10 -19.86
N CYS A 16 -3.30 20.67 -19.87
CA CYS A 16 -3.93 20.10 -18.69
C CYS A 16 -3.22 18.77 -18.42
N ALA A 17 -2.07 18.82 -17.74
CA ALA A 17 -1.47 17.61 -17.19
C ALA A 17 -2.50 16.99 -16.24
N PRO A 18 -2.89 15.72 -16.45
CA PRO A 18 -3.72 15.06 -15.46
C PRO A 18 -2.94 15.11 -14.15
N SER A 19 -3.46 15.83 -13.16
CA SER A 19 -2.95 15.76 -11.81
C SER A 19 -3.16 14.30 -11.41
N ALA A 20 -2.11 13.50 -11.45
CA ALA A 20 -2.12 12.21 -10.82
C ALA A 20 -2.41 12.51 -9.35
N LEU A 21 -3.65 12.30 -8.93
CA LEU A 21 -4.04 12.43 -7.53
C LEU A 21 -3.10 11.52 -6.76
N ALA A 22 -2.27 12.13 -5.93
CA ALA A 22 -1.40 11.40 -5.03
C ALA A 22 -2.30 10.49 -4.18
N LYS A 23 -2.12 9.19 -4.32
CA LYS A 23 -2.92 8.19 -3.63
C LYS A 23 -2.17 7.71 -2.42
N ASP A 24 -2.81 7.76 -1.26
CA ASP A 24 -2.25 7.16 -0.06
C ASP A 24 -2.48 5.64 -0.09
N VAL A 25 -1.48 4.91 0.36
CA VAL A 25 -1.63 3.47 0.65
C VAL A 25 -2.06 3.32 2.10
N ALA A 26 -3.23 2.76 2.32
CA ALA A 26 -3.76 2.50 3.65
C ALA A 26 -3.30 1.14 4.18
N LEU A 27 -2.99 1.08 5.47
CA LEU A 27 -2.83 -0.15 6.21
C LEU A 27 -4.17 -0.53 6.82
N ILE A 28 -4.69 -1.70 6.44
CA ILE A 28 -5.97 -2.22 6.93
C ILE A 28 -5.74 -3.49 7.75
N ALA A 29 -6.66 -3.81 8.64
CA ALA A 29 -6.59 -4.98 9.51
C ALA A 29 -7.92 -5.70 9.63
N ASN A 30 -7.86 -7.00 9.90
CA ASN A 30 -9.02 -7.75 10.34
C ASN A 30 -9.56 -7.17 11.65
N LYS A 31 -10.87 -6.95 11.73
CA LYS A 31 -11.53 -6.35 12.90
C LYS A 31 -11.25 -7.11 14.21
N GLY A 32 -11.05 -8.41 14.12
CA GLY A 32 -10.71 -9.25 15.27
C GLY A 32 -9.31 -9.02 15.86
N ASN A 33 -8.46 -8.22 15.20
CA ASN A 33 -7.10 -7.95 15.68
C ASN A 33 -7.06 -6.94 16.84
N SER A 34 -8.10 -6.15 17.03
CA SER A 34 -8.20 -5.10 18.09
C SER A 34 -7.05 -4.08 18.07
N LEU A 35 -6.46 -3.87 16.89
CA LEU A 35 -5.35 -2.95 16.68
C LEU A 35 -5.87 -1.56 16.34
N LYS A 36 -5.17 -0.53 16.82
CA LYS A 36 -5.46 0.87 16.47
C LYS A 36 -4.41 1.46 15.53
N GLY A 37 -3.21 0.93 15.55
CA GLY A 37 -2.12 1.38 14.71
C GLY A 37 -0.84 0.61 14.94
N LEU A 38 0.13 0.91 14.10
CA LEU A 38 1.48 0.36 14.16
C LEU A 38 2.51 1.49 14.08
N SER A 39 3.66 1.27 14.67
CA SER A 39 4.83 2.09 14.35
C SER A 39 5.30 1.80 12.92
N PHE A 40 5.96 2.75 12.28
CA PHE A 40 6.52 2.51 10.95
C PHE A 40 7.56 1.37 10.96
N PRO A 41 8.48 1.26 11.95
CA PRO A 41 9.38 0.10 12.05
C PRO A 41 8.67 -1.24 12.16
N ASP A 42 7.54 -1.33 12.87
CA ASP A 42 6.78 -2.58 12.97
C ASP A 42 6.09 -2.93 11.66
N LEU A 43 5.57 -1.94 10.93
CA LEU A 43 5.08 -2.14 9.57
C LEU A 43 6.17 -2.73 8.66
N VAL A 44 7.39 -2.19 8.71
CA VAL A 44 8.53 -2.73 7.95
C VAL A 44 8.81 -4.18 8.31
N LYS A 45 8.80 -4.53 9.58
CA LYS A 45 9.00 -5.93 10.04
C LYS A 45 7.90 -6.86 9.51
N ILE A 46 6.64 -6.42 9.53
CA ILE A 46 5.52 -7.19 8.98
C ILE A 46 5.71 -7.40 7.49
N CYS A 47 6.02 -6.35 6.74
CA CYS A 47 6.25 -6.42 5.30
C CYS A 47 7.42 -7.36 4.93
N LYS A 48 8.43 -7.44 5.79
CA LYS A 48 9.58 -8.34 5.60
C LYS A 48 9.38 -9.75 6.19
N GLY A 49 8.19 -10.06 6.73
CA GLY A 49 7.91 -11.37 7.33
C GLY A 49 8.67 -11.62 8.64
N GLN A 50 9.15 -10.56 9.30
CA GLN A 50 9.95 -10.64 10.52
C GLN A 50 9.11 -10.59 11.81
N MET A 51 7.83 -10.28 11.71
CA MET A 51 6.89 -10.32 12.82
C MET A 51 5.92 -11.48 12.63
N GLY A 52 6.11 -12.57 13.36
CA GLY A 52 5.33 -13.79 13.17
C GLY A 52 4.00 -13.83 13.93
N HIS A 53 3.90 -13.11 15.04
CA HIS A 53 2.72 -13.13 15.91
C HIS A 53 2.43 -11.76 16.49
N TRP A 54 1.15 -11.49 16.68
CA TRP A 54 0.66 -10.36 17.48
C TRP A 54 0.88 -10.62 18.97
N PRO A 55 0.85 -9.58 19.84
CA PRO A 55 0.97 -9.76 21.28
C PRO A 55 -0.06 -10.72 21.89
N ASN A 56 -1.21 -10.90 21.26
CA ASN A 56 -2.25 -11.85 21.69
C ASN A 56 -2.01 -13.28 21.18
N GLY A 57 -0.86 -13.57 20.57
CA GLY A 57 -0.46 -14.88 20.06
C GLY A 57 -1.01 -15.27 18.69
N ARG A 58 -1.87 -14.46 18.07
CA ARG A 58 -2.35 -14.74 16.70
C ARG A 58 -1.24 -14.60 15.68
N PRO A 59 -1.17 -15.47 14.66
CA PRO A 59 -0.22 -15.30 13.56
C PRO A 59 -0.46 -13.99 12.82
N VAL A 60 0.61 -13.33 12.41
CA VAL A 60 0.57 -12.17 11.52
C VAL A 60 0.62 -12.66 10.08
N THR A 61 -0.32 -12.23 9.25
CA THR A 61 -0.29 -12.44 7.81
C THR A 61 -0.45 -11.11 7.10
N LEU A 62 0.54 -10.73 6.29
CA LEU A 62 0.42 -9.60 5.39
C LEU A 62 -0.27 -10.05 4.10
N ILE A 63 -1.31 -9.35 3.70
CA ILE A 63 -1.95 -9.51 2.39
C ILE A 63 -1.63 -8.29 1.55
N THR A 64 -1.08 -8.48 0.37
CA THR A 64 -0.63 -7.40 -0.48
C THR A 64 -0.82 -7.70 -1.96
N ARG A 65 -0.71 -6.65 -2.79
CA ARG A 65 -0.67 -6.77 -4.24
C ARG A 65 0.68 -7.31 -4.70
N SER A 66 0.71 -7.79 -5.94
CA SER A 66 1.98 -8.14 -6.61
C SER A 66 2.97 -6.97 -6.51
N PRO A 67 4.24 -7.22 -6.14
CA PRO A 67 5.27 -6.18 -6.12
C PRO A 67 5.45 -5.45 -7.45
N ALA A 68 5.14 -6.09 -8.57
CA ALA A 68 5.19 -5.49 -9.91
C ALA A 68 4.00 -4.55 -10.21
N SER A 69 2.96 -4.55 -9.35
CA SER A 69 1.79 -3.67 -9.52
C SER A 69 2.21 -2.20 -9.37
N PRO A 70 1.72 -1.29 -10.25
CA PRO A 70 1.99 0.15 -10.14
C PRO A 70 1.61 0.73 -8.78
N ASP A 71 0.55 0.23 -8.15
CA ASP A 71 0.06 0.68 -6.85
C ASP A 71 1.03 0.36 -5.70
N MET A 72 1.93 -0.62 -5.90
CA MET A 72 2.96 -0.99 -4.92
C MET A 72 4.20 -0.10 -4.94
N ARG A 73 4.33 0.82 -5.89
CA ARG A 73 5.53 1.67 -6.02
C ARG A 73 5.90 2.39 -4.73
N ILE A 74 4.92 2.99 -4.04
CA ILE A 74 5.12 3.70 -2.77
C ILE A 74 5.64 2.75 -1.70
N VAL A 75 5.07 1.56 -1.62
CA VAL A 75 5.44 0.54 -0.64
C VAL A 75 6.86 0.01 -0.92
N LEU A 76 7.19 -0.23 -2.19
CA LEU A 76 8.55 -0.62 -2.58
C LEU A 76 9.59 0.42 -2.16
N GLN A 77 9.30 1.71 -2.40
CA GLN A 77 10.23 2.80 -2.10
C GLN A 77 10.33 3.10 -0.60
N LYS A 78 9.19 3.23 0.08
CA LYS A 78 9.15 3.76 1.46
C LYS A 78 9.26 2.68 2.52
N VAL A 79 8.77 1.48 2.25
CA VAL A 79 8.73 0.39 3.24
C VAL A 79 9.83 -0.62 3.00
N TYR A 80 9.94 -1.13 1.78
CA TYR A 80 10.92 -2.17 1.46
C TYR A 80 12.31 -1.60 1.17
N GLY A 81 12.42 -0.49 0.45
CA GLY A 81 13.69 -0.02 -0.11
C GLY A 81 14.32 -1.01 -1.08
N MET A 82 13.49 -1.77 -1.80
CA MET A 82 13.86 -2.89 -2.66
C MET A 82 13.14 -2.80 -4.00
N THR A 83 13.68 -3.48 -5.01
CA THR A 83 13.02 -3.69 -6.29
C THR A 83 11.88 -4.71 -6.16
N ALA A 84 10.99 -4.76 -7.16
CA ALA A 84 9.91 -5.75 -7.19
C ALA A 84 10.44 -7.20 -7.18
N ASP A 85 11.52 -7.47 -7.90
CA ASP A 85 12.13 -8.81 -7.95
C ASP A 85 12.73 -9.21 -6.59
N GLU A 86 13.41 -8.30 -5.92
CA GLU A 86 13.93 -8.53 -4.56
C GLU A 86 12.81 -8.80 -3.56
N VAL A 87 11.69 -8.09 -3.68
CA VAL A 87 10.52 -8.34 -2.81
C VAL A 87 9.88 -9.69 -3.12
N ASN A 88 9.81 -10.12 -4.39
CA ASN A 88 9.33 -11.45 -4.74
C ASN A 88 10.19 -12.55 -4.11
N GLN A 89 11.51 -12.40 -4.11
CA GLN A 89 12.43 -13.34 -3.46
C GLN A 89 12.25 -13.34 -1.93
N LEU A 90 12.05 -12.16 -1.34
CA LEU A 90 11.78 -12.02 0.08
C LEU A 90 10.48 -12.72 0.47
N VAL A 91 9.40 -12.57 -0.31
CA VAL A 91 8.11 -13.25 -0.08
C VAL A 91 8.29 -14.76 -0.09
N ALA A 92 9.02 -15.30 -1.07
CA ALA A 92 9.31 -16.74 -1.14
C ALA A 92 10.07 -17.22 0.10
N SER A 93 11.09 -16.46 0.54
CA SER A 93 11.88 -16.77 1.73
C SER A 93 11.06 -16.68 3.02
N ALA A 94 10.24 -15.63 3.18
CA ALA A 94 9.40 -15.42 4.35
C ALA A 94 8.35 -16.53 4.54
N ASN A 95 7.88 -17.10 3.43
CA ASN A 95 6.89 -18.18 3.43
C ASN A 95 7.50 -19.58 3.49
N HIS A 96 8.83 -19.70 3.38
CA HIS A 96 9.49 -21.00 3.42
C HIS A 96 9.16 -21.77 4.70
N GLY A 97 8.64 -23.00 4.55
CA GLY A 97 8.23 -23.84 5.68
C GLY A 97 6.92 -23.41 6.40
N ARG A 98 6.23 -22.39 5.90
CA ARG A 98 4.96 -21.89 6.49
C ARG A 98 3.77 -22.26 5.59
N THR A 99 3.33 -23.50 5.67
CA THR A 99 2.21 -23.99 4.82
C THR A 99 0.85 -23.54 5.34
N ASP A 100 0.65 -23.55 6.67
CA ASP A 100 -0.66 -23.27 7.28
C ASP A 100 -0.91 -21.78 7.53
N HIS A 101 0.15 -21.04 7.84
CA HIS A 101 0.11 -19.61 8.15
C HIS A 101 1.21 -18.86 7.39
N PRO A 102 0.99 -18.55 6.10
CA PRO A 102 1.99 -17.80 5.33
C PRO A 102 2.19 -16.42 5.96
N ALA A 103 3.45 -15.96 5.97
CA ALA A 103 3.77 -14.62 6.45
C ALA A 103 3.22 -13.54 5.50
N ILE A 104 3.27 -13.80 4.20
CA ILE A 104 2.88 -12.85 3.15
C ILE A 104 2.04 -13.59 2.11
N VAL A 105 0.86 -13.04 1.82
CA VAL A 105 -0.04 -13.51 0.75
C VAL A 105 -0.12 -12.43 -0.32
N VAL A 106 0.18 -12.80 -1.55
CA VAL A 106 0.08 -11.91 -2.71
C VAL A 106 -1.22 -12.20 -3.46
N VAL A 107 -1.99 -11.16 -3.74
CA VAL A 107 -3.24 -11.22 -4.49
C VAL A 107 -3.23 -10.22 -5.66
N ASP A 108 -4.19 -10.33 -6.56
CA ASP A 108 -4.21 -9.64 -7.85
C ASP A 108 -4.95 -8.29 -7.86
N SER A 109 -5.72 -7.98 -6.81
CA SER A 109 -6.50 -6.73 -6.75
C SER A 109 -6.63 -6.21 -5.32
N ASP A 110 -6.88 -4.91 -5.16
CA ASP A 110 -7.17 -4.30 -3.85
C ASP A 110 -8.44 -4.86 -3.23
N GLU A 111 -9.45 -5.14 -4.06
CA GLU A 111 -10.67 -5.82 -3.60
C GLU A 111 -10.35 -7.19 -2.99
N SER A 112 -9.46 -7.95 -3.64
CA SER A 112 -9.01 -9.25 -3.12
C SER A 112 -8.21 -9.09 -1.83
N VAL A 113 -7.41 -8.01 -1.68
CA VAL A 113 -6.73 -7.69 -0.41
C VAL A 113 -7.76 -7.48 0.70
N VAL A 114 -8.74 -6.61 0.48
CA VAL A 114 -9.78 -6.30 1.48
C VAL A 114 -10.54 -7.56 1.91
N LYS A 115 -11.04 -8.33 0.96
CA LYS A 115 -11.74 -9.59 1.23
C LYS A 115 -10.89 -10.60 1.99
N LYS A 116 -9.63 -10.73 1.62
CA LYS A 116 -8.70 -11.67 2.26
C LYS A 116 -8.35 -11.24 3.68
N VAL A 117 -8.15 -9.93 3.92
CA VAL A 117 -7.94 -9.38 5.26
C VAL A 117 -9.16 -9.62 6.15
N GLU A 118 -10.36 -9.36 5.63
CA GLU A 118 -11.62 -9.61 6.35
C GLU A 118 -11.76 -11.07 6.78
N ALA A 119 -11.36 -12.00 5.91
CA ALA A 119 -11.47 -13.44 6.14
C ALA A 119 -10.30 -14.04 6.94
N THR A 120 -9.23 -13.28 7.22
CA THR A 120 -8.01 -13.81 7.84
C THR A 120 -7.82 -13.23 9.25
N PRO A 121 -8.14 -13.98 10.32
CA PRO A 121 -7.78 -13.56 11.69
C PRO A 121 -6.28 -13.33 11.79
N GLY A 122 -5.87 -12.17 12.34
CA GLY A 122 -4.45 -11.76 12.37
C GLY A 122 -3.97 -11.08 11.08
N GLY A 123 -4.80 -11.04 10.04
CA GLY A 123 -4.47 -10.44 8.75
C GLY A 123 -4.39 -8.91 8.79
N VAL A 124 -3.43 -8.39 8.06
CA VAL A 124 -3.28 -6.97 7.71
C VAL A 124 -3.02 -6.84 6.22
N GLY A 125 -3.36 -5.70 5.64
CA GLY A 125 -3.18 -5.50 4.20
C GLY A 125 -2.80 -4.07 3.85
N LEU A 126 -2.23 -3.92 2.66
CA LEU A 126 -1.89 -2.65 2.05
C LEU A 126 -2.76 -2.44 0.81
N VAL A 127 -3.54 -1.37 0.78
CA VAL A 127 -4.48 -1.06 -0.30
C VAL A 127 -4.48 0.44 -0.62
N ASP A 128 -4.88 0.79 -1.82
CA ASP A 128 -5.26 2.18 -2.15
C ASP A 128 -6.38 2.62 -1.19
N VAL A 129 -6.23 3.80 -0.58
CA VAL A 129 -7.20 4.33 0.39
C VAL A 129 -8.63 4.39 -0.17
N TYR A 130 -8.79 4.59 -1.47
CA TYR A 130 -10.09 4.65 -2.14
C TYR A 130 -10.69 3.28 -2.47
N SER A 131 -9.93 2.21 -2.30
CA SER A 131 -10.42 0.83 -2.49
C SER A 131 -10.99 0.20 -1.23
N ILE A 132 -11.01 0.94 -0.12
CA ILE A 132 -11.49 0.43 1.16
C ILE A 132 -13.01 0.30 1.13
N THR A 133 -13.48 -0.89 1.41
CA THR A 133 -14.88 -1.23 1.67
C THR A 133 -15.08 -1.55 3.16
N GLY A 134 -16.28 -1.87 3.57
CA GLY A 134 -16.55 -2.24 4.96
C GLY A 134 -15.88 -3.55 5.40
N GLY A 135 -16.02 -3.92 6.65
CA GLY A 135 -15.58 -5.23 7.17
C GLY A 135 -14.15 -5.26 7.73
N ILE A 136 -13.39 -4.18 7.59
CA ILE A 136 -12.00 -4.06 8.09
C ILE A 136 -11.82 -2.81 8.94
N ASP A 137 -10.71 -2.74 9.66
CA ASP A 137 -10.26 -1.53 10.36
C ASP A 137 -9.11 -0.88 9.59
N VAL A 138 -9.10 0.46 9.55
CA VAL A 138 -7.96 1.24 9.02
C VAL A 138 -7.05 1.57 10.18
N LEU A 139 -5.78 1.21 10.06
CA LEU A 139 -4.79 1.42 11.11
C LEU A 139 -4.02 2.73 10.94
N ARG A 140 -3.64 3.33 12.07
CA ARG A 140 -2.65 4.41 12.07
C ARG A 140 -1.26 3.85 11.80
N VAL A 141 -0.49 4.55 10.99
CA VAL A 141 0.94 4.29 10.79
C VAL A 141 1.72 5.48 11.33
N GLY A 142 2.57 5.23 12.33
CA GLY A 142 3.28 6.31 13.01
C GLY A 142 2.36 7.35 13.65
N GLY A 143 1.19 6.92 14.13
CA GLY A 143 0.19 7.78 14.77
C GLY A 143 -0.77 8.51 13.81
N LYS A 144 -0.62 8.36 12.50
CA LYS A 144 -1.44 9.06 11.50
C LYS A 144 -2.28 8.10 10.65
N LEU A 145 -3.48 8.53 10.28
CA LEU A 145 -4.32 7.87 9.29
C LEU A 145 -3.96 8.31 7.86
N PRO A 146 -4.32 7.51 6.84
CA PRO A 146 -4.28 7.98 5.46
C PRO A 146 -5.00 9.33 5.31
N LEU A 147 -4.50 10.16 4.39
CA LEU A 147 -4.97 11.51 4.09
C LEU A 147 -4.66 12.56 5.17
N GLU A 148 -4.16 12.19 6.34
CA GLU A 148 -3.64 13.16 7.31
C GLU A 148 -2.29 13.72 6.87
N PRO A 149 -2.01 15.02 7.10
CA PRO A 149 -0.72 15.62 6.77
C PRO A 149 0.45 14.88 7.42
N GLY A 150 1.47 14.54 6.61
CA GLY A 150 2.64 13.80 7.06
C GLY A 150 2.43 12.29 7.25
N TYR A 151 1.38 11.73 6.66
CA TYR A 151 1.20 10.28 6.62
C TYR A 151 2.35 9.60 5.88
N ALA A 152 2.88 8.50 6.46
CA ALA A 152 4.12 7.89 5.98
C ALA A 152 4.01 7.26 4.58
N LEU A 153 2.85 6.72 4.21
CA LEU A 153 2.59 6.06 2.93
C LEU A 153 1.83 6.97 1.96
N HIS A 154 2.11 8.27 2.01
CA HIS A 154 1.57 9.24 1.07
C HIS A 154 2.18 9.07 -0.31
N GLY A 155 1.34 9.03 -1.34
CA GLY A 155 1.74 9.02 -2.74
C GLY A 155 2.08 10.43 -3.24
N ASN A 156 3.12 10.55 -4.05
CA ASN A 156 3.49 11.78 -4.75
C ASN A 156 2.89 11.79 -6.16
#